data_3dceace84d59cc98224a21ae827ddcf4
#
_entry.id   3dceace84d59cc98224a21ae827ddcf4
#
_cell.length_a   1.000
_cell.length_b   1.000
_cell.length_c   1.000
_cell.angle_alpha   90.00
_cell.angle_beta   90.00
_cell.angle_gamma   90.00
#
_symmetry.space_group_name_H-M   'P 1'
#
loop_
_entity.id
_entity.type
_entity.pdbx_description
1 polymer ?
#
loop_
_entity_poly.entity_id
_entity_poly.type
_entity_poly.pdbx_seq_one_letter_code
_entity_poly.pdbx_strand_id
1 'polypeptide(L)'
;MQAQWNHVQELRNAGDPAMQAFLQMTNAGRTPADAYREFDATTKIEVNPMGEFATLTRLMQKARPVNIGKTLYEYRKSSDMDNGQTSMSGQIGVKLDHTDYGYAGVIVPVHDKGFGRSWRDVEAMRSEGFDALVDDAREAELGLMRTMNSFLFAGNAGLSVDGQKWLGLTSGSE
;
A
#
# COMPACT_ATOMS: atom_id res chain seq x y z
N MET A 1 19.67 15.62 50.25
CA MET A 1 19.62 15.91 48.81
C MET A 1 18.83 17.18 48.45
N GLN A 2 17.65 17.41 49.03
CA GLN A 2 16.81 18.58 48.71
C GLN A 2 17.44 19.93 49.08
N ALA A 3 18.14 20.01 50.25
CA ALA A 3 18.83 21.24 50.69
C ALA A 3 20.00 21.64 49.77
N GLN A 4 20.75 20.68 49.22
CA GLN A 4 21.79 20.94 48.25
C GLN A 4 21.22 21.42 46.90
N TRP A 5 20.08 20.89 46.51
CA TRP A 5 19.37 21.28 45.29
C TRP A 5 18.86 22.74 45.39
N ASN A 6 18.30 23.10 46.52
CA ASN A 6 17.83 24.47 46.74
C ASN A 6 19.00 25.48 46.76
N HIS A 7 20.12 25.11 47.38
CA HIS A 7 21.32 25.97 47.39
C HIS A 7 21.91 26.16 45.97
N VAL A 8 21.91 25.14 45.14
CA VAL A 8 22.32 25.25 43.73
C VAL A 8 21.35 26.16 42.95
N GLN A 9 20.07 26.10 43.23
CA GLN A 9 19.09 27.01 42.60
C GLN A 9 19.25 28.47 43.05
N GLU A 10 19.55 28.71 44.32
CA GLU A 10 19.81 30.03 44.85
C GLU A 10 21.05 30.66 44.22
N LEU A 11 22.15 29.92 44.10
CA LEU A 11 23.38 30.39 43.45
C LEU A 11 23.16 30.66 41.95
N ARG A 12 22.32 29.87 41.30
CA ARG A 12 21.91 30.09 39.90
C ARG A 12 21.13 31.38 39.73
N ASN A 13 20.23 31.68 40.65
CA ASN A 13 19.37 32.86 40.61
C ASN A 13 20.14 34.13 41.04
N ALA A 14 21.19 34.01 41.85
CA ALA A 14 22.04 35.07 42.27
C ALA A 14 22.99 35.62 41.18
N GLY A 15 23.06 34.97 40.03
CA GLY A 15 23.89 35.40 38.90
C GLY A 15 25.39 35.26 39.14
N ASP A 16 25.83 34.39 40.08
CA ASP A 16 27.23 34.13 40.38
C ASP A 16 27.99 33.71 39.12
N PRO A 17 29.04 34.48 38.70
CA PRO A 17 29.79 34.16 37.50
C PRO A 17 30.49 32.80 37.53
N ALA A 18 30.87 32.30 38.72
CA ALA A 18 31.45 30.96 38.87
C ALA A 18 30.42 29.87 38.59
N MET A 19 29.17 30.06 39.01
CA MET A 19 28.07 29.14 38.73
C MET A 19 27.66 29.17 37.26
N GLN A 20 27.69 30.34 36.63
CA GLN A 20 27.44 30.47 35.20
C GLN A 20 28.51 29.77 34.35
N ALA A 21 29.78 29.93 34.74
CA ALA A 21 30.90 29.23 34.11
C ALA A 21 30.77 27.68 34.28
N PHE A 22 30.39 27.23 35.47
CA PHE A 22 30.14 25.82 35.72
C PHE A 22 28.96 25.26 34.89
N LEU A 23 27.85 26.00 34.76
CA LEU A 23 26.72 25.63 33.92
C LEU A 23 27.07 25.63 32.42
N GLN A 24 27.96 26.53 32.00
CA GLN A 24 28.47 26.54 30.63
C GLN A 24 29.38 25.35 30.39
N MET A 25 30.25 24.99 31.34
CA MET A 25 31.07 23.75 31.26
C MET A 25 30.23 22.50 31.27
N THR A 26 29.19 22.43 32.08
CA THR A 26 28.27 21.27 32.07
C THR A 26 27.41 21.18 30.81
N ASN A 27 27.13 22.29 30.15
CA ASN A 27 26.48 22.31 28.85
C ASN A 27 27.40 21.90 27.70
N ALA A 28 28.70 22.17 27.79
CA ALA A 28 29.70 21.75 26.80
C ALA A 28 30.01 20.24 26.86
N GLY A 29 29.67 19.59 28.00
CA GLY A 29 29.87 18.16 28.21
C GLY A 29 28.58 17.35 28.27
N ARG A 30 27.45 17.84 27.71
CA ARG A 30 26.26 17.05 27.65
C ARG A 30 26.52 15.81 26.80
N THR A 31 26.51 14.66 27.45
CA THR A 31 26.43 13.39 26.75
C THR A 31 25.25 13.47 25.78
N PRO A 32 25.44 13.15 24.50
CA PRO A 32 24.35 13.12 23.55
C PRO A 32 23.16 12.36 24.12
N ALA A 33 21.94 12.85 23.90
CA ALA A 33 20.75 12.20 24.44
C ALA A 33 20.65 10.73 24.04
N ASP A 34 21.30 10.37 22.95
CA ASP A 34 21.38 9.00 22.42
C ASP A 34 22.24 8.10 23.30
N ALA A 35 23.19 8.62 24.09
CA ALA A 35 23.97 7.82 25.04
C ALA A 35 23.12 7.30 26.22
N TYR A 36 21.92 7.84 26.44
CA TYR A 36 20.98 7.38 27.46
C TYR A 36 19.84 6.57 26.86
N ARG A 37 19.89 6.28 25.58
CA ARG A 37 18.90 5.48 24.87
C ARG A 37 19.56 4.22 24.37
N GLU A 38 19.04 3.10 24.78
CA GLU A 38 19.38 1.82 24.20
C GLU A 38 18.47 1.59 22.99
N PHE A 39 19.08 1.44 21.82
CA PHE A 39 18.36 1.09 20.61
C PHE A 39 18.44 -0.42 20.41
N ASP A 40 17.31 -1.07 20.39
CA ASP A 40 17.24 -2.45 19.96
C ASP A 40 17.38 -2.49 18.43
N ALA A 41 18.55 -2.84 17.96
CA ALA A 41 18.86 -2.97 16.53
C ALA A 41 18.28 -4.24 15.91
N THR A 42 17.81 -5.18 16.72
CA THR A 42 17.35 -6.51 16.26
C THR A 42 15.84 -6.64 16.21
N THR A 43 15.11 -5.91 17.06
CA THR A 43 13.65 -6.01 17.13
C THR A 43 13.02 -4.95 16.26
N LYS A 44 12.60 -5.33 15.07
CA LYS A 44 11.76 -4.52 14.20
C LYS A 44 10.32 -4.97 14.35
N ILE A 45 9.49 -4.15 14.97
CA ILE A 45 8.05 -4.42 15.06
C ILE A 45 7.43 -4.10 13.70
N GLU A 46 7.14 -5.12 12.94
CA GLU A 46 6.37 -4.99 11.71
C GLU A 46 4.88 -5.04 12.03
N VAL A 47 4.23 -3.90 11.91
CA VAL A 47 2.76 -3.83 11.95
C VAL A 47 2.24 -4.26 10.58
N ASN A 48 2.27 -5.55 10.32
CA ASN A 48 1.78 -6.10 9.08
C ASN A 48 0.53 -6.93 9.39
N PRO A 49 -0.67 -6.46 9.06
CA PRO A 49 -1.87 -7.26 9.23
C PRO A 49 -1.83 -8.43 8.23
N MET A 50 -1.35 -9.58 8.68
CA MET A 50 -1.24 -10.80 7.87
C MET A 50 -2.55 -11.20 7.16
N GLY A 51 -3.69 -10.66 7.61
CA GLY A 51 -5.01 -10.89 7.02
C GLY A 51 -5.42 -9.90 5.93
N GLU A 52 -4.75 -8.75 5.83
CA GLU A 52 -5.17 -7.66 4.92
C GLU A 52 -5.19 -8.10 3.45
N PHE A 53 -4.25 -8.93 3.05
CA PHE A 53 -4.11 -9.35 1.66
C PHE A 53 -4.59 -10.79 1.38
N ALA A 54 -5.26 -11.44 2.33
CA ALA A 54 -5.67 -12.84 2.18
C ALA A 54 -6.56 -13.07 0.94
N THR A 55 -7.49 -12.17 0.68
CA THR A 55 -8.38 -12.24 -0.49
C THR A 55 -7.60 -12.01 -1.78
N LEU A 56 -6.74 -10.98 -1.82
CA LEU A 56 -5.89 -10.69 -2.97
C LEU A 56 -5.00 -11.89 -3.30
N THR A 57 -4.32 -12.46 -2.31
CA THR A 57 -3.45 -13.64 -2.48
C THR A 57 -4.20 -14.85 -3.03
N ARG A 58 -5.41 -15.13 -2.54
CA ARG A 58 -6.26 -16.22 -3.04
C ARG A 58 -6.70 -15.99 -4.50
N LEU A 59 -7.02 -14.76 -4.87
CA LEU A 59 -7.42 -14.40 -6.22
C LEU A 59 -6.24 -14.42 -7.19
N MET A 60 -5.06 -14.00 -6.75
CA MET A 60 -3.84 -14.08 -7.56
C MET A 60 -3.52 -15.53 -8.00
N GLN A 61 -3.82 -16.54 -7.19
CA GLN A 61 -3.67 -17.95 -7.57
C GLN A 61 -4.59 -18.35 -8.75
N LYS A 62 -5.66 -17.60 -8.97
CA LYS A 62 -6.62 -17.81 -10.06
C LYS A 62 -6.38 -16.87 -11.25
N ALA A 63 -5.43 -15.95 -11.13
CA ALA A 63 -5.14 -14.95 -12.15
C ALA A 63 -4.66 -15.62 -13.44
N ARG A 64 -5.09 -15.06 -14.56
CA ARG A 64 -4.60 -15.48 -15.89
C ARG A 64 -3.49 -14.52 -16.32
N PRO A 65 -2.38 -15.03 -16.83
CA PRO A 65 -1.32 -14.17 -17.36
C PRO A 65 -1.83 -13.44 -18.61
N VAL A 66 -1.64 -12.15 -18.64
CA VAL A 66 -1.92 -11.29 -19.80
C VAL A 66 -0.61 -10.65 -20.23
N ASN A 67 -0.41 -10.49 -21.54
CA ASN A 67 0.79 -9.83 -22.05
C ASN A 67 0.82 -8.37 -21.58
N ILE A 68 1.97 -7.93 -21.08
CA ILE A 68 2.18 -6.60 -20.51
C ILE A 68 1.83 -5.43 -21.47
N GLY A 69 1.88 -5.68 -22.78
CA GLY A 69 1.52 -4.68 -23.78
C GLY A 69 0.00 -4.58 -24.05
N LYS A 70 -0.84 -5.34 -23.35
CA LYS A 70 -2.29 -5.30 -23.54
C LYS A 70 -2.93 -4.42 -22.48
N THR A 71 -3.75 -3.49 -22.94
CA THR A 71 -4.52 -2.58 -22.07
C THR A 71 -5.93 -3.07 -21.78
N LEU A 72 -6.43 -3.99 -22.60
CA LEU A 72 -7.77 -4.53 -22.50
C LEU A 72 -7.72 -6.07 -22.68
N TYR A 73 -8.46 -6.78 -21.84
CA TYR A 73 -8.71 -8.20 -21.95
C TYR A 73 -10.19 -8.43 -22.22
N GLU A 74 -10.52 -8.93 -23.41
CA GLU A 74 -11.91 -9.14 -23.84
C GLU A 74 -12.27 -10.61 -23.85
N TYR A 75 -13.52 -10.89 -23.55
CA TYR A 75 -14.12 -12.22 -23.66
C TYR A 75 -15.48 -12.12 -24.34
N ARG A 76 -15.83 -13.20 -25.05
CA ARG A 76 -17.09 -13.28 -25.75
C ARG A 76 -18.20 -13.71 -24.79
N LYS A 77 -19.32 -13.00 -24.83
CA LYS A 77 -20.60 -13.39 -24.22
C LYS A 77 -21.52 -13.88 -25.31
N SER A 78 -22.32 -14.88 -25.02
CA SER A 78 -23.43 -15.34 -25.87
C SER A 78 -24.74 -15.06 -25.16
N SER A 79 -25.76 -14.61 -25.89
CA SER A 79 -27.13 -14.56 -25.39
C SER A 79 -27.71 -15.97 -25.26
N ASP A 80 -28.68 -16.14 -24.39
CA ASP A 80 -29.49 -17.34 -24.37
C ASP A 80 -30.53 -17.25 -25.51
N MET A 81 -30.90 -18.42 -26.03
CA MET A 81 -32.02 -18.53 -26.96
C MET A 81 -33.34 -18.50 -26.22
N ASP A 82 -34.43 -18.09 -26.91
CA ASP A 82 -35.77 -18.17 -26.38
C ASP A 82 -36.17 -19.62 -26.08
N ASN A 83 -37.08 -19.82 -25.15
CA ASN A 83 -37.63 -21.12 -24.85
C ASN A 83 -38.30 -21.75 -26.05
N GLY A 84 -38.11 -23.03 -26.24
CA GLY A 84 -38.77 -23.82 -27.30
C GLY A 84 -40.29 -23.73 -27.21
N GLN A 85 -40.97 -23.71 -28.38
CA GLN A 85 -42.41 -23.75 -28.46
C GLN A 85 -42.93 -25.16 -28.29
N THR A 86 -44.00 -25.32 -27.53
CA THR A 86 -44.72 -26.59 -27.38
C THR A 86 -46.08 -26.50 -28.04
N SER A 87 -46.39 -27.45 -28.92
CA SER A 87 -47.72 -27.52 -29.54
C SER A 87 -48.21 -28.99 -29.56
N MET A 88 -49.51 -29.15 -29.43
CA MET A 88 -50.13 -30.49 -29.47
C MET A 88 -50.26 -31.04 -30.90
N SER A 89 -50.34 -30.13 -31.91
CA SER A 89 -50.54 -30.53 -33.30
C SER A 89 -49.28 -30.53 -34.16
N GLY A 90 -48.19 -29.90 -33.70
CA GLY A 90 -46.97 -29.73 -34.48
C GLY A 90 -47.11 -28.85 -35.74
N GLN A 91 -48.28 -28.23 -35.96
CA GLN A 91 -48.57 -27.42 -37.15
C GLN A 91 -48.24 -25.92 -36.99
N ILE A 92 -47.67 -25.54 -35.86
CA ILE A 92 -47.22 -24.15 -35.62
C ILE A 92 -45.89 -23.98 -36.32
N GLY A 93 -45.76 -22.90 -37.10
CA GLY A 93 -44.48 -22.56 -37.75
C GLY A 93 -43.37 -22.41 -36.70
N VAL A 94 -42.25 -23.10 -36.91
CA VAL A 94 -41.11 -23.03 -36.02
C VAL A 94 -40.52 -21.64 -36.09
N LYS A 95 -40.46 -20.93 -34.97
CA LYS A 95 -39.70 -19.69 -34.83
C LYS A 95 -38.22 -19.99 -34.81
N LEU A 96 -37.48 -19.54 -35.80
CA LEU A 96 -36.05 -19.66 -35.84
C LEU A 96 -35.47 -18.55 -34.94
N ASP A 97 -34.63 -18.96 -34.05
CA ASP A 97 -33.89 -18.08 -33.17
C ASP A 97 -32.39 -18.35 -33.31
N HIS A 98 -31.56 -17.39 -32.98
CA HIS A 98 -30.11 -17.53 -33.05
C HIS A 98 -29.46 -16.85 -31.83
N THR A 99 -28.29 -17.34 -31.48
CA THR A 99 -27.52 -16.77 -30.39
C THR A 99 -26.78 -15.54 -30.86
N ASP A 100 -27.01 -14.42 -30.19
CA ASP A 100 -26.26 -13.19 -30.39
C ASP A 100 -24.96 -13.24 -29.57
N TYR A 101 -23.90 -12.72 -30.18
CA TYR A 101 -22.61 -12.64 -29.54
C TYR A 101 -22.25 -11.18 -29.22
N GLY A 102 -21.96 -10.94 -27.98
CA GLY A 102 -21.40 -9.66 -27.49
C GLY A 102 -19.98 -9.85 -26.97
N TYR A 103 -19.30 -8.75 -26.79
CA TYR A 103 -17.99 -8.73 -26.16
C TYR A 103 -18.07 -7.94 -24.86
N ALA A 104 -17.41 -8.43 -23.84
CA ALA A 104 -17.19 -7.71 -22.60
C ALA A 104 -15.70 -7.76 -22.28
N GLY A 105 -15.20 -6.69 -21.73
CA GLY A 105 -13.78 -6.54 -21.48
C GLY A 105 -13.49 -6.05 -20.07
N VAL A 106 -12.25 -6.27 -19.67
CA VAL A 106 -11.69 -5.76 -18.41
C VAL A 106 -10.40 -5.05 -18.77
N ILE A 107 -10.24 -3.82 -18.27
CA ILE A 107 -9.01 -3.07 -18.44
C ILE A 107 -7.87 -3.69 -17.65
N VAL A 108 -6.64 -3.57 -18.15
CA VAL A 108 -5.42 -4.07 -17.52
C VAL A 108 -4.57 -2.87 -17.10
N PRO A 109 -4.76 -2.33 -15.90
CA PRO A 109 -4.00 -1.19 -15.43
C PRO A 109 -2.58 -1.62 -15.02
N VAL A 110 -1.65 -0.68 -15.05
CA VAL A 110 -0.32 -0.82 -14.51
C VAL A 110 -0.27 -0.07 -13.18
N HIS A 111 0.22 -0.72 -12.15
CA HIS A 111 0.48 -0.11 -10.85
C HIS A 111 1.99 -0.05 -10.64
N ASP A 112 2.48 1.14 -10.36
CA ASP A 112 3.90 1.38 -10.08
C ASP A 112 4.07 2.21 -8.81
N LYS A 113 5.16 2.00 -8.11
CA LYS A 113 5.57 2.80 -6.97
C LYS A 113 7.10 2.86 -6.91
N GLY A 114 7.63 4.07 -7.03
CA GLY A 114 9.05 4.32 -6.86
C GLY A 114 9.43 4.52 -5.40
N PHE A 115 10.67 4.19 -5.07
CA PHE A 115 11.32 4.53 -3.81
C PHE A 115 12.76 4.98 -4.10
N GLY A 116 13.31 5.78 -3.21
CA GLY A 116 14.68 6.26 -3.36
C GLY A 116 15.06 7.24 -2.25
N ARG A 117 16.37 7.36 -2.02
CA ARG A 117 16.95 8.28 -1.04
C ARG A 117 18.09 9.06 -1.68
N SER A 118 18.46 10.18 -1.05
CA SER A 118 19.63 10.91 -1.48
C SER A 118 20.90 10.09 -1.21
N TRP A 119 21.95 10.31 -2.02
CA TRP A 119 23.22 9.60 -1.84
C TRP A 119 23.84 9.86 -0.46
N ARG A 120 23.64 11.07 0.10
CA ARG A 120 24.14 11.45 1.42
C ARG A 120 23.46 10.66 2.54
N ASP A 121 22.14 10.46 2.43
CA ASP A 121 21.39 9.69 3.42
C ASP A 121 21.82 8.21 3.38
N VAL A 122 22.04 7.67 2.18
CA VAL A 122 22.54 6.30 2.01
C VAL A 122 23.92 6.13 2.65
N GLU A 123 24.82 7.10 2.46
CA GLU A 123 26.18 7.01 3.02
C GLU A 123 26.17 7.18 4.55
N ALA A 124 25.35 8.11 5.07
CA ALA A 124 25.17 8.25 6.51
C ALA A 124 24.66 6.97 7.17
N MET A 125 23.68 6.31 6.56
CA MET A 125 23.13 5.05 7.08
C MET A 125 24.11 3.90 7.00
N ARG A 126 24.91 3.82 5.95
CA ARG A 126 25.98 2.83 5.85
C ARG A 126 27.01 2.96 6.97
N SER A 127 27.35 4.20 7.36
CA SER A 127 28.28 4.45 8.47
C SER A 127 27.72 3.96 9.82
N GLU A 128 26.40 3.89 9.97
CA GLU A 128 25.70 3.40 11.16
C GLU A 128 25.33 1.92 11.08
N GLY A 129 25.66 1.23 9.97
CA GLY A 129 25.36 -0.19 9.78
C GLY A 129 23.88 -0.48 9.52
N PHE A 130 23.12 0.51 9.05
CA PHE A 130 21.69 0.42 8.80
C PHE A 130 21.39 0.52 7.29
N ASP A 131 20.59 -0.39 6.74
CA ASP A 131 20.20 -0.37 5.32
C ASP A 131 18.70 -0.03 5.16
N ALA A 132 18.43 1.27 5.03
CA ALA A 132 17.06 1.75 4.85
C ALA A 132 16.51 1.54 3.43
N LEU A 133 17.35 1.25 2.42
CA LEU A 133 16.85 1.00 1.07
C LEU A 133 16.05 -0.31 1.01
N VAL A 134 16.46 -1.31 1.76
CA VAL A 134 15.71 -2.58 1.87
C VAL A 134 14.34 -2.34 2.52
N ASP A 135 14.30 -1.52 3.55
CA ASP A 135 13.05 -1.15 4.22
C ASP A 135 12.13 -0.36 3.30
N ASP A 136 12.68 0.62 2.57
CA ASP A 136 11.91 1.42 1.60
C ASP A 136 11.37 0.56 0.46
N ALA A 137 12.15 -0.41 -0.03
CA ALA A 137 11.69 -1.37 -1.05
C ALA A 137 10.51 -2.21 -0.54
N ARG A 138 10.61 -2.69 0.69
CA ARG A 138 9.54 -3.47 1.32
C ARG A 138 8.28 -2.64 1.54
N GLU A 139 8.41 -1.41 2.03
CA GLU A 139 7.26 -0.52 2.20
C GLU A 139 6.63 -0.12 0.86
N ALA A 140 7.44 0.00 -0.20
CA ALA A 140 6.93 0.22 -1.55
C ALA A 140 6.12 -0.99 -2.05
N GLU A 141 6.60 -2.21 -1.82
CA GLU A 141 5.87 -3.44 -2.14
C GLU A 141 4.53 -3.53 -1.41
N LEU A 142 4.53 -3.28 -0.09
CA LEU A 142 3.30 -3.24 0.71
C LEU A 142 2.33 -2.16 0.20
N GLY A 143 2.85 -0.99 -0.16
CA GLY A 143 2.04 0.08 -0.74
C GLY A 143 1.41 -0.31 -2.08
N LEU A 144 2.13 -1.05 -2.92
CA LEU A 144 1.57 -1.61 -4.15
C LEU A 144 0.47 -2.63 -3.85
N MET A 145 0.70 -3.55 -2.92
CA MET A 145 -0.32 -4.54 -2.54
C MET A 145 -1.58 -3.88 -1.99
N ARG A 146 -1.46 -2.81 -1.19
CA ARG A 146 -2.61 -2.02 -0.71
C ARG A 146 -3.36 -1.35 -1.86
N THR A 147 -2.64 -0.77 -2.82
CA THR A 147 -3.25 -0.17 -4.01
C THR A 147 -4.00 -1.21 -4.82
N MET A 148 -3.40 -2.37 -5.08
CA MET A 148 -4.04 -3.47 -5.79
C MET A 148 -5.27 -4.01 -5.05
N ASN A 149 -5.19 -4.14 -3.73
CA ASN A 149 -6.31 -4.58 -2.89
C ASN A 149 -7.47 -3.56 -2.94
N SER A 150 -7.18 -2.28 -2.79
CA SER A 150 -8.17 -1.22 -2.91
C SER A 150 -8.82 -1.20 -4.30
N PHE A 151 -8.01 -1.35 -5.35
CA PHE A 151 -8.47 -1.39 -6.73
C PHE A 151 -9.37 -2.61 -7.00
N LEU A 152 -9.06 -3.75 -6.41
CA LEU A 152 -9.85 -4.96 -6.51
C LEU A 152 -11.25 -4.78 -5.88
N PHE A 153 -11.33 -4.17 -4.71
CA PHE A 153 -12.61 -4.01 -4.00
C PHE A 153 -13.42 -2.81 -4.50
N ALA A 154 -12.82 -1.64 -4.52
CA ALA A 154 -13.52 -0.40 -4.86
C ALA A 154 -13.63 -0.16 -6.38
N GLY A 155 -12.69 -0.71 -7.16
CA GLY A 155 -12.59 -0.40 -8.58
C GLY A 155 -12.08 1.02 -8.83
N ASN A 156 -12.13 1.45 -10.07
CA ASN A 156 -11.88 2.83 -10.47
C ASN A 156 -12.68 3.17 -11.73
N ALA A 157 -13.83 3.79 -11.55
CA ALA A 157 -14.69 4.20 -12.64
C ALA A 157 -14.09 5.32 -13.52
N GLY A 158 -13.04 6.01 -13.05
CA GLY A 158 -12.32 7.02 -13.81
C GLY A 158 -11.40 6.44 -14.88
N LEU A 159 -11.04 5.17 -14.77
CA LEU A 159 -10.25 4.46 -15.76
C LEU A 159 -11.19 3.73 -16.72
N SER A 160 -11.19 4.13 -17.97
CA SER A 160 -11.98 3.47 -19.02
C SER A 160 -11.18 3.35 -20.31
N VAL A 161 -11.30 2.22 -20.99
CA VAL A 161 -10.74 1.95 -22.33
C VAL A 161 -11.85 1.33 -23.17
N ASP A 162 -12.14 1.93 -24.31
CA ASP A 162 -13.20 1.50 -25.23
C ASP A 162 -14.58 1.28 -24.55
N GLY A 163 -14.91 2.17 -23.59
CA GLY A 163 -16.15 2.09 -22.82
C GLY A 163 -16.15 1.04 -21.70
N GLN A 164 -15.14 0.20 -21.63
CA GLN A 164 -14.97 -0.75 -20.53
C GLN A 164 -14.35 -0.07 -19.31
N LYS A 165 -14.90 -0.32 -18.13
CA LYS A 165 -14.47 0.24 -16.86
C LYS A 165 -14.03 -0.88 -15.92
N TRP A 166 -13.17 -0.57 -14.98
CA TRP A 166 -12.87 -1.49 -13.90
C TRP A 166 -13.90 -1.31 -12.79
N LEU A 167 -14.80 -2.26 -12.68
CA LEU A 167 -15.74 -2.35 -11.56
C LEU A 167 -15.10 -3.21 -10.46
N GLY A 168 -15.03 -2.66 -9.24
CA GLY A 168 -14.56 -3.42 -8.09
C GLY A 168 -15.60 -4.43 -7.62
N LEU A 169 -15.19 -5.33 -6.75
CA LEU A 169 -16.07 -6.36 -6.19
C LEU A 169 -17.24 -5.78 -5.39
N THR A 170 -17.08 -4.56 -4.85
CA THR A 170 -18.11 -3.87 -4.07
C THR A 170 -18.86 -2.79 -4.86
N SER A 171 -18.34 -2.41 -6.03
CA SER A 171 -19.08 -1.53 -6.92
C SER A 171 -20.14 -2.36 -7.61
N GLY A 172 -21.40 -2.21 -7.21
CA GLY A 172 -22.52 -2.90 -7.84
C GLY A 172 -22.52 -2.70 -9.36
N SER A 173 -22.88 -3.74 -10.09
CA SER A 173 -23.17 -3.63 -11.51
C SER A 173 -24.39 -2.69 -11.69
N GLU A 174 -24.18 -1.48 -12.19
CA GLU A 174 -25.24 -0.72 -12.83
C GLU A 174 -25.58 -1.34 -14.18
#